data_a79972c3c116f8c1cfcfe45e286515ba
#
_entry.id   a79972c3c116f8c1cfcfe45e286515ba
#
_cell.length_a   1.000
_cell.length_b   1.000
_cell.length_c   1.000
_cell.angle_alpha   90.00
_cell.angle_beta   90.00
_cell.angle_gamma   90.00
#
_symmetry.space_group_name_H-M   'P 1'
#
loop_
_entity.id
_entity.type
_entity.pdbx_description
1 polymer ?
#
loop_
_entity_poly.entity_id
_entity_poly.type
_entity_poly.pdbx_seq_one_letter_code
_entity_poly.pdbx_strand_id
1 'polypeptide(L)'
;IIDGEIHAKLSGTAYDKISVAPGEGYYKSADNEIVWNKITTSSLGNIGPGESGSINFSFTPRDFSTPLKPVSNPNLSVNVDVQAKRLSESNVPENLASSAKRSMKISSRLSLSSSVVRSQGPFTNTGSIPPRAEKQTTYTVMWTVNNTANTVTGAEVRALLPAYVKWTAKTSPVGEDISYNSNTGEVVWRVGNVSAYTVNTSQTRLVFFQIAIEPSVAQVGQVPVMVQDTTLVGRDDFTGENLTSTAPALTTHFSTDPSYKEGNATVAP
;
A
#
# COMPACT_ATOMS: atom_id res chain seq x y z
N ILE A 1 29.91 18.76 31.49
CA ILE A 1 30.26 18.33 30.13
C ILE A 1 30.44 19.59 29.30
N ILE A 2 31.52 19.66 28.53
CA ILE A 2 31.83 20.79 27.67
C ILE A 2 32.10 20.30 26.23
N ASP A 3 32.02 21.21 25.28
CA ASP A 3 32.27 20.98 23.83
C ASP A 3 31.53 19.75 23.30
N GLY A 4 30.23 19.70 23.57
CA GLY A 4 29.37 18.67 23.01
C GLY A 4 29.28 18.76 21.48
N GLU A 5 29.40 17.63 20.80
CA GLU A 5 29.21 17.50 19.36
C GLU A 5 28.37 16.25 19.06
N ILE A 6 27.35 16.40 18.22
CA ILE A 6 26.43 15.33 17.88
C ILE A 6 26.41 15.19 16.36
N HIS A 7 26.61 13.98 15.88
CA HIS A 7 26.57 13.59 14.49
C HIS A 7 25.42 12.62 14.25
N ALA A 8 24.48 12.94 13.35
CA ALA A 8 23.45 12.01 12.92
C ALA A 8 23.65 11.64 11.45
N LYS A 9 24.15 10.45 11.20
CA LYS A 9 24.38 9.92 9.86
C LYS A 9 23.16 9.17 9.38
N LEU A 10 22.59 9.66 8.25
CA LEU A 10 21.44 9.08 7.58
C LEU A 10 21.91 8.13 6.48
N SER A 11 21.30 6.95 6.40
CA SER A 11 21.57 5.97 5.34
C SER A 11 20.31 5.23 4.95
N GLY A 12 20.31 4.66 3.74
CA GLY A 12 19.15 3.96 3.19
C GLY A 12 18.49 4.70 2.03
N THR A 13 17.37 4.20 1.59
CA THR A 13 16.70 4.62 0.35
C THR A 13 15.31 5.20 0.57
N ALA A 14 14.84 5.23 1.84
CA ALA A 14 13.46 5.56 2.17
C ALA A 14 13.18 7.05 2.37
N TYR A 15 14.18 7.92 2.26
CA TYR A 15 14.02 9.37 2.46
C TYR A 15 14.52 10.18 1.26
N ASP A 16 13.96 11.36 1.09
CA ASP A 16 14.46 12.34 0.14
C ASP A 16 15.60 13.14 0.77
N LYS A 17 16.80 12.98 0.23
CA LYS A 17 18.03 13.64 0.74
C LYS A 17 17.96 15.15 0.67
N ILE A 18 17.23 15.72 -0.30
CA ILE A 18 17.10 17.16 -0.49
C ILE A 18 16.19 17.78 0.59
N SER A 19 15.28 16.99 1.14
CA SER A 19 14.30 17.44 2.14
C SER A 19 14.83 17.48 3.58
N VAL A 20 16.09 17.08 3.82
CA VAL A 20 16.64 17.03 5.17
C VAL A 20 16.75 18.43 5.75
N ALA A 21 15.99 18.67 6.82
CA ALA A 21 16.01 19.92 7.59
C ALA A 21 16.68 19.67 8.96
N PRO A 22 17.88 20.21 9.18
CA PRO A 22 18.72 19.87 10.35
C PRO A 22 18.32 20.58 11.65
N GLY A 23 17.26 21.40 11.65
CA GLY A 23 16.95 22.25 12.81
C GLY A 23 18.05 23.29 13.07
N GLU A 24 18.58 23.31 14.30
CA GLU A 24 19.70 24.20 14.67
C GLU A 24 21.07 23.73 14.17
N GLY A 25 21.14 22.49 13.61
CA GLY A 25 22.38 21.94 13.08
C GLY A 25 22.63 22.33 11.61
N TYR A 26 23.59 21.70 11.00
CA TYR A 26 23.83 21.81 9.56
C TYR A 26 23.95 20.44 8.91
N TYR A 27 23.44 20.33 7.69
CA TYR A 27 23.44 19.09 6.91
C TYR A 27 24.57 19.06 5.89
N LYS A 28 25.48 18.08 6.05
CA LYS A 28 26.53 17.76 5.09
C LYS A 28 25.99 16.79 4.05
N SER A 29 25.50 17.27 2.95
CA SER A 29 24.84 16.47 1.92
C SER A 29 25.76 15.40 1.29
N ALA A 30 27.07 15.67 1.20
CA ALA A 30 28.06 14.73 0.68
C ALA A 30 28.16 13.45 1.54
N ASP A 31 28.06 13.60 2.85
CA ASP A 31 28.21 12.52 3.84
C ASP A 31 26.84 11.97 4.30
N ASN A 32 25.75 12.64 3.96
CA ASN A 32 24.40 12.43 4.50
C ASN A 32 24.38 12.53 6.04
N GLU A 33 25.08 13.52 6.57
CA GLU A 33 25.29 13.69 8.01
C GLU A 33 24.78 15.04 8.48
N ILE A 34 24.08 15.06 9.60
CA ILE A 34 23.68 16.28 10.29
C ILE A 34 24.62 16.43 11.48
N VAL A 35 25.14 17.65 11.68
CA VAL A 35 26.06 17.95 12.76
C VAL A 35 25.53 19.11 13.60
N TRP A 36 25.56 18.92 14.92
CA TRP A 36 25.28 19.93 15.92
C TRP A 36 26.50 20.08 16.82
N ASN A 37 26.89 21.30 17.08
CA ASN A 37 28.01 21.63 17.96
C ASN A 37 27.73 22.95 18.68
N LYS A 38 28.61 23.40 19.54
CA LYS A 38 28.45 24.65 20.30
C LYS A 38 28.25 25.92 19.47
N ILE A 39 28.61 25.91 18.17
CA ILE A 39 28.47 27.05 17.27
C ILE A 39 27.03 27.08 16.76
N THR A 40 26.46 25.93 16.39
CA THR A 40 25.10 25.82 15.86
C THR A 40 24.05 25.73 16.97
N THR A 41 24.39 25.09 18.10
CA THR A 41 23.51 24.82 19.22
C THR A 41 24.25 25.18 20.50
N SER A 42 24.08 26.40 20.98
CA SER A 42 24.86 26.98 22.08
C SER A 42 24.81 26.17 23.41
N SER A 43 23.68 25.45 23.63
CA SER A 43 23.52 24.58 24.80
C SER A 43 24.52 23.41 24.85
N LEU A 44 25.10 23.01 23.70
CA LEU A 44 26.15 21.99 23.64
C LEU A 44 27.52 22.51 24.10
N GLY A 45 27.69 23.80 24.30
CA GLY A 45 28.94 24.41 24.78
C GLY A 45 29.25 24.05 26.21
N ASN A 46 28.22 24.01 27.06
CA ASN A 46 28.36 23.63 28.48
C ASN A 46 27.03 23.04 28.97
N ILE A 47 27.07 21.82 29.46
CA ILE A 47 25.94 21.08 30.03
C ILE A 47 26.26 20.77 31.49
N GLY A 48 25.53 21.39 32.42
CA GLY A 48 25.70 21.23 33.84
C GLY A 48 25.23 19.85 34.34
N PRO A 49 25.59 19.51 35.60
CA PRO A 49 25.11 18.29 36.23
C PRO A 49 23.59 18.25 36.31
N GLY A 50 22.97 17.17 35.79
CA GLY A 50 21.51 16.99 35.78
C GLY A 50 20.77 17.72 34.64
N GLU A 51 21.46 18.54 33.87
CA GLU A 51 20.85 19.18 32.70
C GLU A 51 20.64 18.18 31.55
N SER A 52 19.58 18.39 30.82
CA SER A 52 19.23 17.61 29.62
C SER A 52 18.68 18.54 28.54
N GLY A 53 18.77 18.11 27.30
CA GLY A 53 18.22 18.84 26.15
C GLY A 53 17.80 17.89 25.04
N SER A 54 17.16 18.45 24.01
CA SER A 54 16.77 17.72 22.80
C SER A 54 17.16 18.51 21.57
N ILE A 55 17.56 17.79 20.54
CA ILE A 55 17.75 18.32 19.19
C ILE A 55 16.82 17.60 18.24
N ASN A 56 16.37 18.30 17.22
CA ASN A 56 15.40 17.76 16.26
C ASN A 56 15.89 17.97 14.84
N PHE A 57 15.59 17.03 14.01
CA PHE A 57 15.70 17.16 12.55
C PHE A 57 14.49 16.49 11.88
N SER A 58 14.23 16.83 10.64
CA SER A 58 13.17 16.24 9.86
C SER A 58 13.58 15.98 8.43
N PHE A 59 12.85 15.12 7.74
CA PHE A 59 12.98 14.84 6.32
C PHE A 59 11.63 14.35 5.79
N THR A 60 11.45 14.42 4.47
CA THR A 60 10.27 13.87 3.80
C THR A 60 10.55 12.41 3.38
N PRO A 61 9.66 11.46 3.68
CA PRO A 61 9.73 10.12 3.11
C PRO A 61 9.70 10.19 1.58
N ARG A 62 10.42 9.29 0.92
CA ARG A 62 10.37 9.15 -0.52
C ARG A 62 9.02 8.58 -0.95
N ASP A 63 8.47 9.10 -2.03
CA ASP A 63 7.27 8.52 -2.66
C ASP A 63 7.65 7.24 -3.43
N PHE A 64 6.98 6.13 -3.10
CA PHE A 64 7.12 4.82 -3.74
C PHE A 64 5.94 4.49 -4.66
N SER A 65 4.97 5.38 -4.83
CA SER A 65 3.81 5.16 -5.70
C SER A 65 4.13 5.35 -7.18
N THR A 66 5.19 6.09 -7.50
CA THR A 66 5.62 6.39 -8.87
C THR A 66 6.92 5.67 -9.24
N PRO A 67 6.95 4.91 -10.35
CA PRO A 67 8.08 4.03 -10.70
C PRO A 67 9.27 4.73 -11.36
N LEU A 68 9.46 6.04 -11.23
CA LEU A 68 10.55 6.78 -11.88
C LEU A 68 11.96 6.23 -11.55
N LYS A 69 12.14 5.67 -10.36
CA LYS A 69 13.33 4.89 -9.98
C LYS A 69 12.90 3.83 -8.97
N PRO A 70 12.65 2.60 -9.39
CA PRO A 70 12.30 1.51 -8.50
C PRO A 70 13.36 1.32 -7.41
N VAL A 71 12.92 1.18 -6.17
CA VAL A 71 13.78 0.90 -5.01
C VAL A 71 13.21 -0.31 -4.29
N SER A 72 13.88 -1.44 -4.40
CA SER A 72 13.50 -2.63 -3.65
C SER A 72 13.93 -2.49 -2.19
N ASN A 73 13.07 -2.98 -1.29
CA ASN A 73 13.36 -3.06 0.13
C ASN A 73 13.77 -1.71 0.75
N PRO A 74 12.94 -0.66 0.61
CA PRO A 74 13.27 0.66 1.10
C PRO A 74 13.42 0.66 2.63
N ASN A 75 14.52 1.22 3.07
CA ASN A 75 14.87 1.30 4.48
C ASN A 75 15.51 2.65 4.82
N LEU A 76 15.51 2.96 6.09
CA LEU A 76 16.21 4.10 6.67
C LEU A 76 16.94 3.63 7.91
N SER A 77 18.17 4.09 8.06
CA SER A 77 18.95 3.93 9.27
C SER A 77 19.55 5.27 9.69
N VAL A 78 19.44 5.58 10.95
CA VAL A 78 20.04 6.74 11.59
C VAL A 78 21.05 6.24 12.61
N ASN A 79 22.32 6.66 12.46
CA ASN A 79 23.36 6.44 13.45
C ASN A 79 23.68 7.79 14.10
N VAL A 80 23.54 7.87 15.40
CA VAL A 80 23.84 9.09 16.19
C VAL A 80 25.08 8.83 17.02
N ASP A 81 26.11 9.59 16.77
CA ASP A 81 27.36 9.59 17.54
C ASP A 81 27.44 10.90 18.33
N VAL A 82 27.66 10.78 19.64
CA VAL A 82 27.79 11.91 20.56
C VAL A 82 29.20 11.91 21.08
N GLN A 83 29.87 13.05 21.00
CA GLN A 83 31.19 13.29 21.56
C GLN A 83 31.14 14.52 22.43
N ALA A 84 31.90 14.51 23.51
CA ALA A 84 32.01 15.62 24.45
C ALA A 84 33.26 15.49 25.31
N LYS A 85 33.54 16.51 26.11
CA LYS A 85 34.61 16.49 27.12
C LYS A 85 34.02 16.67 28.49
N ARG A 86 34.61 15.99 29.47
CA ARG A 86 34.39 16.23 30.89
C ARG A 86 35.68 16.76 31.49
N LEU A 87 35.60 17.81 32.28
CA LEU A 87 36.72 18.23 33.09
C LEU A 87 36.77 17.37 34.37
N SER A 88 37.89 16.70 34.61
CA SER A 88 38.14 16.02 35.86
C SER A 88 38.39 17.04 37.01
N GLU A 89 38.38 16.56 38.23
CA GLU A 89 38.75 17.40 39.42
C GLU A 89 40.12 18.06 39.27
N SER A 90 41.01 17.47 38.49
CA SER A 90 42.35 18.01 38.17
C SER A 90 42.37 18.93 36.96
N ASN A 91 41.19 19.34 36.40
CA ASN A 91 41.05 20.10 35.18
C ASN A 91 41.65 19.43 33.91
N VAL A 92 41.83 18.12 33.93
CA VAL A 92 42.28 17.34 32.77
C VAL A 92 41.07 16.96 31.95
N PRO A 93 40.99 17.30 30.64
CA PRO A 93 39.90 16.92 29.80
C PRO A 93 39.83 15.41 29.57
N GLU A 94 38.69 14.80 29.83
CA GLU A 94 38.38 13.42 29.47
C GLU A 94 37.40 13.40 28.29
N ASN A 95 37.73 12.62 27.28
CA ASN A 95 36.83 12.44 26.12
C ASN A 95 35.70 11.47 26.49
N LEU A 96 34.48 11.88 26.22
CA LEU A 96 33.30 11.05 26.33
C LEU A 96 32.73 10.78 24.91
N ALA A 97 32.37 9.55 24.68
CA ALA A 97 31.72 9.17 23.43
C ALA A 97 30.57 8.19 23.69
N SER A 98 29.50 8.33 22.92
CA SER A 98 28.38 7.40 22.93
C SER A 98 27.78 7.31 21.54
N SER A 99 27.21 6.16 21.19
CA SER A 99 26.63 5.92 19.88
C SER A 99 25.31 5.18 20.02
N ALA A 100 24.35 5.53 19.18
CA ALA A 100 23.07 4.84 19.09
C ALA A 100 22.64 4.72 17.63
N LYS A 101 22.07 3.56 17.26
CA LYS A 101 21.55 3.30 15.93
C LYS A 101 20.09 2.89 15.97
N ARG A 102 19.31 3.43 15.03
CA ARG A 102 17.95 2.98 14.76
C ARG A 102 17.78 2.73 13.27
N SER A 103 17.04 1.67 12.95
CA SER A 103 16.71 1.32 11.58
C SER A 103 15.23 1.04 11.47
N MET A 104 14.64 1.43 10.33
CA MET A 104 13.27 1.14 9.99
C MET A 104 13.18 0.62 8.56
N LYS A 105 12.24 -0.25 8.32
CA LYS A 105 11.88 -0.77 7.01
C LYS A 105 10.55 -0.14 6.60
N ILE A 106 10.35 0.06 5.31
CA ILE A 106 9.09 0.59 4.78
C ILE A 106 8.31 -0.53 4.13
N SER A 107 7.07 -0.72 4.57
CA SER A 107 6.15 -1.70 4.03
C SER A 107 5.62 -1.28 2.66
N SER A 108 5.27 -2.25 1.85
CA SER A 108 4.52 -2.06 0.62
C SER A 108 3.11 -1.55 0.89
N ARG A 109 2.56 -0.88 -0.11
CA ARG A 109 1.13 -0.63 -0.22
C ARG A 109 0.54 -1.60 -1.23
N LEU A 110 -0.14 -2.62 -0.74
CA LEU A 110 -0.92 -3.55 -1.53
C LEU A 110 -2.32 -2.96 -1.73
N SER A 111 -2.81 -2.93 -2.97
CA SER A 111 -4.11 -2.34 -3.28
C SER A 111 -4.94 -3.22 -4.21
N LEU A 112 -6.24 -3.27 -3.95
CA LEU A 112 -7.25 -3.98 -4.71
C LEU A 112 -8.18 -2.98 -5.40
N SER A 113 -8.42 -3.19 -6.69
CA SER A 113 -9.52 -2.57 -7.42
C SER A 113 -10.47 -3.65 -7.90
N SER A 114 -11.77 -3.45 -7.71
CA SER A 114 -12.83 -4.33 -8.13
C SER A 114 -13.83 -3.52 -8.96
N SER A 115 -14.18 -4.00 -10.15
CA SER A 115 -15.11 -3.32 -11.04
C SER A 115 -15.93 -4.30 -11.88
N VAL A 116 -17.06 -3.81 -12.39
CA VAL A 116 -17.89 -4.53 -13.36
C VAL A 116 -17.67 -3.92 -14.73
N VAL A 117 -17.43 -4.75 -15.71
CA VAL A 117 -17.36 -4.39 -17.12
C VAL A 117 -18.38 -5.23 -17.91
N ARG A 118 -18.99 -4.64 -18.93
CA ARG A 118 -19.98 -5.32 -19.75
C ARG A 118 -19.68 -5.26 -21.24
N SER A 119 -19.35 -4.08 -21.75
CA SER A 119 -19.00 -3.86 -23.14
C SER A 119 -17.52 -4.12 -23.43
N GLN A 120 -16.72 -4.17 -22.39
CA GLN A 120 -15.28 -4.40 -22.46
C GLN A 120 -14.92 -5.72 -21.76
N GLY A 121 -13.67 -6.16 -21.94
CA GLY A 121 -13.15 -7.38 -21.33
C GLY A 121 -13.23 -8.59 -22.25
N PRO A 122 -12.81 -9.77 -21.74
CA PRO A 122 -12.57 -10.96 -22.57
C PRO A 122 -13.84 -11.77 -22.89
N PHE A 123 -15.00 -11.45 -22.27
CA PHE A 123 -16.21 -12.24 -22.41
C PHE A 123 -17.34 -11.44 -23.07
N THR A 124 -18.07 -12.10 -23.96
CA THR A 124 -19.36 -11.57 -24.46
C THR A 124 -20.40 -11.72 -23.36
N ASN A 125 -20.96 -10.60 -22.91
CA ASN A 125 -22.05 -10.56 -21.96
C ASN A 125 -23.40 -10.54 -22.68
N THR A 126 -24.39 -11.23 -22.12
CA THR A 126 -25.75 -11.43 -22.70
C THR A 126 -26.83 -10.94 -21.74
N GLY A 127 -28.05 -10.90 -22.18
CA GLY A 127 -29.21 -10.43 -21.41
C GLY A 127 -29.48 -8.94 -21.59
N SER A 128 -30.62 -8.49 -21.08
CA SER A 128 -31.07 -7.10 -21.21
C SER A 128 -30.32 -6.15 -20.26
N ILE A 129 -30.21 -4.90 -20.68
CA ILE A 129 -29.82 -3.77 -19.83
C ILE A 129 -30.90 -2.69 -20.00
N PRO A 130 -31.57 -2.32 -18.91
CA PRO A 130 -31.43 -2.81 -17.52
C PRO A 130 -31.76 -4.31 -17.39
N PRO A 131 -31.26 -4.98 -16.34
CA PRO A 131 -31.57 -6.36 -16.05
C PRO A 131 -33.08 -6.50 -15.76
N ARG A 132 -33.69 -7.61 -16.20
CA ARG A 132 -35.12 -7.86 -15.99
C ARG A 132 -35.36 -8.95 -15.00
N ALA A 133 -36.46 -8.84 -14.24
CA ALA A 133 -36.90 -9.89 -13.32
C ALA A 133 -37.09 -11.22 -14.09
N GLU A 134 -36.69 -12.31 -13.46
CA GLU A 134 -36.78 -13.70 -13.97
C GLU A 134 -36.07 -13.92 -15.33
N LYS A 135 -35.17 -13.00 -15.71
CA LYS A 135 -34.32 -13.12 -16.90
C LYS A 135 -32.86 -13.05 -16.54
N GLN A 136 -32.11 -13.97 -17.08
CA GLN A 136 -30.68 -14.02 -16.86
C GLN A 136 -29.94 -12.89 -17.60
N THR A 137 -29.09 -12.18 -16.90
CA THR A 137 -28.18 -11.16 -17.44
C THR A 137 -26.75 -11.43 -16.95
N THR A 138 -25.77 -11.43 -17.84
CA THR A 138 -24.37 -11.69 -17.51
C THR A 138 -23.56 -10.41 -17.40
N TYR A 139 -22.57 -10.44 -16.50
CA TYR A 139 -21.60 -9.37 -16.26
C TYR A 139 -20.22 -9.96 -16.12
N THR A 140 -19.19 -9.19 -16.47
CA THR A 140 -17.80 -9.53 -16.25
C THR A 140 -17.29 -8.73 -15.04
N VAL A 141 -16.75 -9.41 -14.06
CA VAL A 141 -16.06 -8.79 -12.94
C VAL A 141 -14.57 -8.76 -13.25
N MET A 142 -13.92 -7.63 -12.96
CA MET A 142 -12.47 -7.44 -13.06
C MET A 142 -11.90 -7.12 -11.69
N TRP A 143 -10.96 -7.93 -11.22
CA TRP A 143 -10.13 -7.65 -10.07
C TRP A 143 -8.72 -7.31 -10.50
N THR A 144 -8.19 -6.25 -9.93
CA THR A 144 -6.82 -5.78 -10.20
C THR A 144 -6.08 -5.61 -8.90
N VAL A 145 -4.89 -6.20 -8.82
CA VAL A 145 -3.99 -6.10 -7.66
C VAL A 145 -2.73 -5.35 -8.05
N ASN A 146 -2.43 -4.31 -7.30
CA ASN A 146 -1.23 -3.50 -7.44
C ASN A 146 -0.42 -3.48 -6.15
N ASN A 147 0.90 -3.29 -6.30
CA ASN A 147 1.84 -3.27 -5.20
C ASN A 147 2.93 -2.23 -5.42
N THR A 148 3.42 -1.59 -4.35
CA THR A 148 4.39 -0.49 -4.47
C THR A 148 5.85 -0.93 -4.35
N ALA A 149 6.36 -1.25 -3.17
CA ALA A 149 7.80 -1.18 -2.89
C ALA A 149 8.51 -2.53 -2.74
N ASN A 150 7.88 -3.51 -2.08
CA ASN A 150 8.49 -4.80 -1.77
C ASN A 150 7.72 -5.94 -2.46
N THR A 151 8.31 -7.10 -2.59
CA THR A 151 7.53 -8.28 -2.99
C THR A 151 6.52 -8.63 -1.90
N VAL A 152 5.29 -8.90 -2.29
CA VAL A 152 4.24 -9.42 -1.41
C VAL A 152 4.02 -10.88 -1.75
N THR A 153 4.03 -11.73 -0.75
CA THR A 153 3.86 -13.19 -0.88
C THR A 153 2.50 -13.63 -0.38
N GLY A 154 1.99 -14.74 -0.93
CA GLY A 154 0.73 -15.34 -0.53
C GLY A 154 -0.48 -14.41 -0.70
N ALA A 155 -0.46 -13.54 -1.70
CA ALA A 155 -1.56 -12.63 -1.96
C ALA A 155 -2.80 -13.42 -2.41
N GLU A 156 -3.96 -13.10 -1.80
CA GLU A 156 -5.22 -13.77 -2.05
C GLU A 156 -6.38 -12.79 -1.99
N VAL A 157 -7.28 -12.85 -2.96
CA VAL A 157 -8.50 -12.06 -3.03
C VAL A 157 -9.71 -12.95 -2.79
N ARG A 158 -10.63 -12.49 -1.94
CA ARG A 158 -11.87 -13.21 -1.59
C ARG A 158 -13.07 -12.30 -1.65
N ALA A 159 -14.19 -12.84 -2.13
CA ALA A 159 -15.51 -12.21 -2.05
C ALA A 159 -16.62 -13.26 -2.05
N LEU A 160 -17.79 -12.88 -1.57
CA LEU A 160 -19.00 -13.71 -1.63
C LEU A 160 -19.91 -13.25 -2.76
N LEU A 161 -20.48 -14.21 -3.49
CA LEU A 161 -21.58 -13.99 -4.42
C LEU A 161 -22.91 -14.22 -3.68
N PRO A 162 -23.89 -13.29 -3.79
CA PRO A 162 -25.25 -13.52 -3.32
C PRO A 162 -25.88 -14.76 -3.96
N ALA A 163 -26.83 -15.41 -3.28
CA ALA A 163 -27.44 -16.65 -3.73
C ALA A 163 -28.15 -16.59 -5.12
N TYR A 164 -28.57 -15.39 -5.53
CA TYR A 164 -29.17 -15.15 -6.85
C TYR A 164 -28.14 -14.88 -7.95
N VAL A 165 -26.85 -14.89 -7.62
CA VAL A 165 -25.76 -14.72 -8.57
C VAL A 165 -25.14 -16.08 -8.87
N LYS A 166 -25.04 -16.41 -10.15
CA LYS A 166 -24.51 -17.68 -10.62
C LYS A 166 -23.07 -17.48 -11.15
N TRP A 167 -22.17 -18.34 -10.75
CA TRP A 167 -20.83 -18.44 -11.33
C TRP A 167 -20.91 -19.17 -12.68
N THR A 168 -20.34 -18.58 -13.74
CA THR A 168 -20.40 -19.16 -15.10
C THR A 168 -19.18 -20.01 -15.46
N ALA A 169 -18.21 -20.10 -14.57
CA ALA A 169 -16.93 -20.79 -14.78
C ALA A 169 -16.04 -20.20 -15.90
N LYS A 170 -16.36 -19.03 -16.43
CA LYS A 170 -15.51 -18.34 -17.40
C LYS A 170 -14.54 -17.43 -16.66
N THR A 171 -13.25 -17.63 -16.88
CA THR A 171 -12.15 -16.87 -16.25
C THR A 171 -11.11 -16.47 -17.29
N SER A 172 -10.40 -15.37 -17.10
CA SER A 172 -9.33 -14.88 -17.96
C SER A 172 -8.36 -14.00 -17.16
N PRO A 173 -7.04 -14.04 -17.43
CA PRO A 173 -6.37 -14.90 -18.39
C PRO A 173 -6.40 -16.38 -17.95
N VAL A 174 -6.15 -17.27 -18.91
CA VAL A 174 -5.98 -18.69 -18.61
C VAL A 174 -4.73 -18.88 -17.75
N GLY A 175 -4.85 -19.70 -16.70
CA GLY A 175 -3.74 -19.99 -15.77
C GLY A 175 -3.78 -19.22 -14.46
N GLU A 176 -4.69 -18.26 -14.29
CA GLU A 176 -4.94 -17.66 -12.97
C GLU A 176 -5.65 -18.68 -12.06
N ASP A 177 -5.17 -18.80 -10.82
CA ASP A 177 -5.77 -19.69 -9.80
C ASP A 177 -6.97 -18.99 -9.15
N ILE A 178 -8.08 -19.02 -9.86
CA ILE A 178 -9.37 -18.51 -9.34
C ILE A 178 -10.38 -19.65 -9.27
N SER A 179 -11.07 -19.77 -8.15
CA SER A 179 -12.04 -20.82 -7.86
C SER A 179 -13.30 -20.27 -7.22
N TYR A 180 -14.40 -21.01 -7.36
CA TYR A 180 -15.69 -20.70 -6.74
C TYR A 180 -16.17 -21.92 -5.94
N ASN A 181 -16.57 -21.69 -4.71
CA ASN A 181 -17.18 -22.70 -3.84
C ASN A 181 -18.70 -22.52 -3.83
N SER A 182 -19.42 -23.42 -4.48
CA SER A 182 -20.89 -23.37 -4.60
C SER A 182 -21.62 -23.53 -3.25
N ASN A 183 -21.00 -24.15 -2.24
CA ASN A 183 -21.63 -24.32 -0.94
C ASN A 183 -21.59 -23.07 -0.09
N THR A 184 -20.54 -22.26 -0.23
CA THR A 184 -20.36 -21.02 0.56
C THR A 184 -20.67 -19.78 -0.26
N GLY A 185 -20.73 -19.86 -1.59
CA GLY A 185 -20.84 -18.72 -2.49
C GLY A 185 -19.52 -17.92 -2.63
N GLU A 186 -18.40 -18.44 -2.11
CA GLU A 186 -17.13 -17.73 -2.08
C GLU A 186 -16.35 -17.89 -3.39
N VAL A 187 -15.88 -16.75 -3.92
CA VAL A 187 -14.87 -16.69 -4.99
C VAL A 187 -13.53 -16.40 -4.34
N VAL A 188 -12.52 -17.19 -4.69
CA VAL A 188 -11.14 -17.04 -4.19
C VAL A 188 -10.20 -16.97 -5.39
N TRP A 189 -9.41 -15.91 -5.47
CA TRP A 189 -8.32 -15.77 -6.41
C TRP A 189 -6.98 -15.80 -5.66
N ARG A 190 -6.21 -16.87 -5.84
CA ARG A 190 -4.87 -17.00 -5.29
C ARG A 190 -3.87 -16.33 -6.22
N VAL A 191 -3.62 -15.06 -5.97
CA VAL A 191 -2.70 -14.22 -6.76
C VAL A 191 -1.26 -14.74 -6.64
N GLY A 192 -0.90 -15.29 -5.46
CA GLY A 192 0.45 -15.75 -5.16
C GLY A 192 1.40 -14.59 -4.87
N ASN A 193 2.54 -14.55 -5.54
CA ASN A 193 3.51 -13.48 -5.36
C ASN A 193 3.19 -12.28 -6.25
N VAL A 194 3.21 -11.09 -5.64
CA VAL A 194 3.04 -9.81 -6.34
C VAL A 194 4.36 -9.04 -6.24
N SER A 195 5.00 -8.82 -7.36
CA SER A 195 6.26 -8.07 -7.44
C SER A 195 6.07 -6.62 -7.00
N ALA A 196 7.17 -5.98 -6.64
CA ALA A 196 7.18 -4.53 -6.42
C ALA A 196 6.86 -3.77 -7.72
N TYR A 197 6.33 -2.56 -7.59
CA TYR A 197 6.10 -1.62 -8.70
C TYR A 197 5.21 -2.15 -9.82
N THR A 198 4.09 -2.76 -9.45
CA THR A 198 3.11 -3.26 -10.44
C THR A 198 2.09 -2.21 -10.88
N VAL A 199 2.06 -1.04 -10.24
CA VAL A 199 1.09 0.03 -10.56
C VAL A 199 1.29 0.53 -12.00
N ASN A 200 0.25 0.40 -12.83
CA ASN A 200 0.26 0.83 -14.24
C ASN A 200 1.41 0.26 -15.09
N THR A 201 1.79 -0.98 -14.82
CA THR A 201 2.83 -1.70 -15.56
C THR A 201 2.26 -2.98 -16.18
N SER A 202 3.04 -3.62 -17.07
CA SER A 202 2.69 -4.94 -17.61
C SER A 202 2.72 -6.07 -16.55
N GLN A 203 3.20 -5.77 -15.34
CA GLN A 203 3.26 -6.71 -14.21
C GLN A 203 2.04 -6.58 -13.28
N THR A 204 1.11 -5.67 -13.56
CA THR A 204 -0.17 -5.58 -12.85
C THR A 204 -0.87 -6.92 -12.89
N ARG A 205 -1.24 -7.46 -11.72
CA ARG A 205 -2.00 -8.71 -11.64
C ARG A 205 -3.48 -8.40 -11.79
N LEU A 206 -4.10 -9.07 -12.73
CA LEU A 206 -5.53 -8.90 -12.98
C LEU A 206 -6.19 -10.23 -13.35
N VAL A 207 -7.46 -10.37 -12.98
CA VAL A 207 -8.30 -11.49 -13.37
C VAL A 207 -9.70 -11.00 -13.74
N PHE A 208 -10.26 -11.63 -14.76
CA PHE A 208 -11.66 -11.46 -15.14
C PHE A 208 -12.40 -12.76 -14.85
N PHE A 209 -13.63 -12.63 -14.38
CA PHE A 209 -14.55 -13.75 -14.30
C PHE A 209 -15.97 -13.31 -14.66
N GLN A 210 -16.74 -14.21 -15.23
CA GLN A 210 -18.12 -13.91 -15.63
C GLN A 210 -19.10 -14.47 -14.60
N ILE A 211 -20.07 -13.65 -14.25
CA ILE A 211 -21.21 -14.00 -13.41
C ILE A 211 -22.51 -13.77 -14.16
N ALA A 212 -23.57 -14.44 -13.73
CA ALA A 212 -24.93 -14.21 -14.22
C ALA A 212 -25.84 -13.89 -13.04
N ILE A 213 -26.69 -12.89 -13.21
CA ILE A 213 -27.76 -12.59 -12.26
C ILE A 213 -29.11 -12.97 -12.85
N GLU A 214 -30.02 -13.41 -12.02
CA GLU A 214 -31.42 -13.66 -12.33
C GLU A 214 -32.27 -13.03 -11.23
N PRO A 215 -32.54 -11.69 -11.36
CA PRO A 215 -33.28 -10.99 -10.32
C PRO A 215 -34.67 -11.54 -10.14
N SER A 216 -35.15 -11.63 -8.92
CA SER A 216 -36.54 -11.98 -8.61
C SER A 216 -37.50 -10.79 -8.88
N VAL A 217 -38.78 -11.05 -8.95
CA VAL A 217 -39.81 -10.00 -9.05
C VAL A 217 -39.73 -9.02 -7.86
N ALA A 218 -39.34 -9.48 -6.68
CA ALA A 218 -39.16 -8.63 -5.50
C ALA A 218 -37.99 -7.64 -5.62
N GLN A 219 -37.09 -7.83 -6.58
CA GLN A 219 -35.96 -6.94 -6.83
C GLN A 219 -36.25 -5.87 -7.91
N VAL A 220 -37.48 -5.86 -8.50
CA VAL A 220 -37.87 -4.80 -9.42
C VAL A 220 -37.77 -3.43 -8.75
N GLY A 221 -37.17 -2.47 -9.42
CA GLY A 221 -36.91 -1.13 -8.88
C GLY A 221 -35.67 -1.04 -7.99
N GLN A 222 -34.95 -2.13 -7.75
CA GLN A 222 -33.74 -2.16 -6.94
C GLN A 222 -32.47 -2.22 -7.80
N VAL A 223 -31.33 -1.94 -7.16
CA VAL A 223 -29.96 -2.07 -7.71
C VAL A 223 -29.26 -3.20 -6.93
N PRO A 224 -29.43 -4.47 -7.36
CA PRO A 224 -28.94 -5.61 -6.60
C PRO A 224 -27.40 -5.67 -6.54
N VAL A 225 -26.91 -6.18 -5.41
CA VAL A 225 -25.48 -6.49 -5.22
C VAL A 225 -25.13 -7.73 -6.04
N MET A 226 -24.04 -7.70 -6.78
CA MET A 226 -23.56 -8.83 -7.57
C MET A 226 -22.36 -9.55 -6.92
N VAL A 227 -21.50 -8.78 -6.26
CA VAL A 227 -20.36 -9.28 -5.49
C VAL A 227 -20.32 -8.49 -4.18
N GLN A 228 -20.22 -9.16 -3.06
CA GLN A 228 -20.06 -8.51 -1.75
C GLN A 228 -18.70 -7.82 -1.66
N ASP A 229 -18.45 -7.11 -0.54
CA ASP A 229 -17.15 -6.51 -0.28
C ASP A 229 -16.02 -7.50 -0.53
N THR A 230 -15.03 -7.05 -1.28
CA THR A 230 -13.91 -7.88 -1.70
C THR A 230 -12.71 -7.58 -0.84
N THR A 231 -12.06 -8.59 -0.31
CA THR A 231 -10.88 -8.46 0.55
C THR A 231 -9.66 -9.08 -0.13
N LEU A 232 -8.55 -8.35 -0.12
CA LEU A 232 -7.22 -8.80 -0.51
C LEU A 232 -6.36 -8.86 0.74
N VAL A 233 -5.66 -9.97 0.92
CA VAL A 233 -4.63 -10.14 1.96
C VAL A 233 -3.32 -10.56 1.31
N GLY A 234 -2.21 -10.30 1.99
CA GLY A 234 -0.88 -10.73 1.56
C GLY A 234 0.16 -10.40 2.63
N ARG A 235 1.38 -10.88 2.48
CA ARG A 235 2.47 -10.61 3.42
C ARG A 235 3.62 -9.93 2.71
N ASP A 236 4.05 -8.79 3.23
CA ASP A 236 5.25 -8.09 2.77
C ASP A 236 6.49 -8.93 3.14
N ASP A 237 7.23 -9.34 2.14
CA ASP A 237 8.37 -10.25 2.32
C ASP A 237 9.56 -9.57 3.03
N PHE A 238 9.70 -8.26 2.86
CA PHE A 238 10.79 -7.49 3.47
C PHE A 238 10.52 -7.11 4.93
N THR A 239 9.32 -6.64 5.23
CA THR A 239 8.96 -6.20 6.59
C THR A 239 8.38 -7.33 7.44
N GLY A 240 7.80 -8.34 6.78
CA GLY A 240 7.07 -9.43 7.42
C GLY A 240 5.65 -9.06 7.85
N GLU A 241 5.18 -7.85 7.52
CA GLU A 241 3.85 -7.37 7.88
C GLU A 241 2.76 -8.00 7.02
N ASN A 242 1.61 -8.27 7.63
CA ASN A 242 0.40 -8.65 6.92
C ASN A 242 -0.28 -7.40 6.37
N LEU A 243 -0.54 -7.41 5.08
CA LEU A 243 -1.17 -6.32 4.35
C LEU A 243 -2.61 -6.71 4.01
N THR A 244 -3.52 -5.74 4.11
CA THR A 244 -4.92 -5.93 3.75
C THR A 244 -5.41 -4.73 2.95
N SER A 245 -6.23 -5.01 1.93
CA SER A 245 -6.92 -4.00 1.14
C SER A 245 -8.34 -4.47 0.86
N THR A 246 -9.31 -3.57 0.88
CA THR A 246 -10.71 -3.89 0.61
C THR A 246 -11.24 -3.06 -0.55
N ALA A 247 -12.16 -3.64 -1.32
CA ALA A 247 -12.95 -2.93 -2.32
C ALA A 247 -14.43 -3.12 -2.01
N PRO A 248 -15.26 -2.08 -2.19
CA PRO A 248 -16.68 -2.13 -1.87
C PRO A 248 -17.43 -3.12 -2.75
N ALA A 249 -18.63 -3.51 -2.30
CA ALA A 249 -19.52 -4.37 -3.03
C ALA A 249 -19.83 -3.84 -4.44
N LEU A 250 -19.88 -4.75 -5.39
CA LEU A 250 -20.28 -4.46 -6.77
C LEU A 250 -21.78 -4.68 -6.94
N THR A 251 -22.42 -3.73 -7.57
CA THR A 251 -23.86 -3.79 -7.89
C THR A 251 -24.07 -3.74 -9.38
N THR A 252 -25.31 -3.84 -9.82
CA THR A 252 -25.70 -3.60 -11.21
C THR A 252 -25.43 -2.16 -11.69
N HIS A 253 -24.97 -1.26 -10.82
CA HIS A 253 -24.46 0.05 -11.17
C HIS A 253 -22.98 -0.06 -11.61
N PHE A 254 -22.74 -0.14 -12.90
CA PHE A 254 -21.42 -0.35 -13.52
C PHE A 254 -20.93 0.90 -14.29
N SER A 255 -21.02 2.06 -13.66
CA SER A 255 -20.73 3.38 -14.27
C SER A 255 -19.33 3.54 -14.86
N THR A 256 -18.39 2.66 -14.52
CA THR A 256 -17.05 2.64 -15.12
C THR A 256 -17.00 2.03 -16.52
N ASP A 257 -18.04 1.34 -16.95
CA ASP A 257 -18.13 0.76 -18.30
C ASP A 257 -18.72 1.79 -19.28
N PRO A 258 -18.13 1.99 -20.47
CA PRO A 258 -18.60 2.97 -21.47
C PRO A 258 -20.03 2.73 -21.98
N SER A 259 -20.55 1.51 -21.88
CA SER A 259 -21.92 1.18 -22.27
C SER A 259 -22.99 1.54 -21.24
N TYR A 260 -22.55 1.95 -20.01
CA TYR A 260 -23.48 2.33 -18.97
C TYR A 260 -24.26 3.59 -19.33
N LYS A 261 -25.55 3.58 -19.05
CA LYS A 261 -26.43 4.76 -19.11
C LYS A 261 -27.20 4.85 -17.80
N GLU A 262 -27.55 6.05 -17.40
CA GLU A 262 -28.42 6.26 -16.25
C GLU A 262 -29.71 5.43 -16.38
N GLY A 263 -30.10 4.77 -15.27
CA GLY A 263 -31.22 3.83 -15.25
C GLY A 263 -30.86 2.38 -15.58
N ASN A 264 -29.70 2.10 -16.16
CA ASN A 264 -29.27 0.75 -16.52
C ASN A 264 -29.03 -0.17 -15.31
N ALA A 265 -28.90 0.39 -14.13
CA ALA A 265 -28.64 -0.36 -12.90
C ALA A 265 -29.91 -0.98 -12.29
N THR A 266 -31.06 -0.39 -12.52
CA THR A 266 -32.31 -0.75 -11.84
C THR A 266 -33.00 -1.92 -12.55
N VAL A 267 -33.38 -2.94 -11.76
CA VAL A 267 -34.11 -4.10 -12.29
C VAL A 267 -35.46 -3.67 -12.87
N ALA A 268 -35.68 -3.99 -14.13
CA ALA A 268 -36.96 -3.78 -14.83
C ALA A 268 -37.89 -4.99 -14.64
N PRO A 269 -39.20 -4.81 -14.82
CA PRO A 269 -40.17 -5.90 -14.79
C PRO A 269 -39.90 -6.99 -15.83
#